data_22a486378d7b6a039b4df0e62942cc87
#
_entry.id   22a486378d7b6a039b4df0e62942cc87
#
_cell.length_a   1.000
_cell.length_b   1.000
_cell.length_c   1.000
_cell.angle_alpha   90.00
_cell.angle_beta   90.00
_cell.angle_gamma   90.00
#
_symmetry.space_group_name_H-M   'P 1'
#
loop_
_entity.id
_entity.type
_entity.pdbx_description
1 polymer ?
#
loop_
_entity_poly.entity_id
_entity_poly.type
_entity_poly.pdbx_seq_one_letter_code
_entity_poly.pdbx_strand_id
1 'polypeptide(L)'
;MFLVFTKVLLSQNTAYEKFQKYVQSPLGCVIHVDYFQSYYEEEIGSSGVLYIKDEMYIYDNEKQFIKYVDGFITTINKPIKQVVYDSINNNDITIFDILTGNNNSINIDDEIIENNKIRILFNIEQWGIKGSIYIRQQDGSPEKVIFIQDEDLKIHIDIKSIANKAEFNLPKYDISDYEVINLIE
;
A
#
# COMPACT_ATOMS: atom_id res chain seq x y z
N MET A 1 -31.75 -24.46 38.68
CA MET A 1 -31.87 -23.32 37.73
C MET A 1 -30.48 -22.96 37.27
N PHE A 2 -30.08 -23.49 36.10
CA PHE A 2 -28.72 -23.19 35.54
C PHE A 2 -28.83 -21.95 34.66
N LEU A 3 -28.14 -20.87 35.06
CA LEU A 3 -27.97 -19.67 34.24
C LEU A 3 -26.85 -19.92 33.21
N VAL A 4 -27.25 -20.18 31.97
CA VAL A 4 -26.32 -20.24 30.83
C VAL A 4 -25.98 -18.82 30.42
N PHE A 5 -24.80 -18.35 30.84
CA PHE A 5 -24.23 -17.12 30.28
C PHE A 5 -23.77 -17.42 28.85
N THR A 6 -24.58 -17.09 27.85
CA THR A 6 -24.14 -16.96 26.47
C THR A 6 -23.23 -15.72 26.41
N LYS A 7 -21.91 -15.92 26.34
CA LYS A 7 -21.00 -14.89 25.88
C LYS A 7 -21.37 -14.59 24.43
N VAL A 8 -22.07 -13.47 24.21
CA VAL A 8 -22.15 -12.86 22.88
C VAL A 8 -20.73 -12.39 22.57
N LEU A 9 -19.98 -13.16 21.81
CA LEU A 9 -18.75 -12.71 21.15
C LEU A 9 -19.20 -11.67 20.12
N LEU A 10 -19.26 -10.41 20.52
CA LEU A 10 -19.23 -9.29 19.60
C LEU A 10 -17.89 -9.41 18.87
N SER A 11 -17.92 -9.81 17.60
CA SER A 11 -16.79 -9.74 16.70
C SER A 11 -16.36 -8.27 16.66
N GLN A 12 -15.39 -7.90 17.48
CA GLN A 12 -14.72 -6.61 17.33
C GLN A 12 -13.93 -6.71 16.03
N ASN A 13 -14.19 -5.78 15.09
CA ASN A 13 -13.37 -5.67 13.91
C ASN A 13 -11.90 -5.60 14.35
N THR A 14 -11.06 -6.45 13.74
CA THR A 14 -9.62 -6.43 13.99
C THR A 14 -9.05 -5.07 13.58
N ALA A 15 -7.86 -4.73 14.06
CA ALA A 15 -7.21 -3.49 13.65
C ALA A 15 -6.90 -3.50 12.15
N TYR A 16 -6.57 -4.68 11.60
CA TYR A 16 -6.37 -4.84 10.18
C TYR A 16 -7.63 -4.58 9.35
N GLU A 17 -8.80 -5.06 9.79
CA GLU A 17 -10.07 -4.75 9.13
C GLU A 17 -10.41 -3.25 9.17
N LYS A 18 -10.07 -2.55 10.25
CA LYS A 18 -10.22 -1.08 10.32
C LYS A 18 -9.34 -0.38 9.31
N PHE A 19 -8.08 -0.81 9.20
CA PHE A 19 -7.15 -0.31 8.19
C PHE A 19 -7.69 -0.52 6.78
N GLN A 20 -8.10 -1.74 6.43
CA GLN A 20 -8.68 -2.06 5.13
C GLN A 20 -9.88 -1.17 4.80
N LYS A 21 -10.84 -1.05 5.71
CA LYS A 21 -12.01 -0.18 5.53
C LYS A 21 -11.64 1.29 5.32
N TYR A 22 -10.56 1.74 5.94
CA TYR A 22 -10.11 3.12 5.80
C TYR A 22 -9.53 3.39 4.40
N VAL A 23 -8.63 2.54 3.93
CA VAL A 23 -7.93 2.71 2.64
C VAL A 23 -8.77 2.29 1.43
N GLN A 24 -9.67 1.33 1.60
CA GLN A 24 -10.61 0.86 0.58
C GLN A 24 -11.92 1.66 0.58
N SER A 25 -11.86 2.94 1.00
CA SER A 25 -13.03 3.81 0.96
C SER A 25 -13.64 3.86 -0.44
N PRO A 26 -14.96 3.68 -0.60
CA PRO A 26 -15.63 3.77 -1.91
C PRO A 26 -15.54 5.17 -2.53
N LEU A 27 -15.20 6.17 -1.75
CA LEU A 27 -14.92 7.52 -2.25
C LEU A 27 -13.58 7.64 -2.95
N GLY A 28 -12.69 6.66 -2.76
CA GLY A 28 -11.30 6.75 -3.13
C GLY A 28 -10.45 7.43 -2.06
N CYS A 29 -9.14 7.31 -2.19
CA CYS A 29 -8.17 7.79 -1.22
C CYS A 29 -6.97 8.45 -1.91
N VAL A 30 -6.54 9.59 -1.38
CA VAL A 30 -5.32 10.29 -1.81
C VAL A 30 -4.38 10.35 -0.62
N ILE A 31 -3.19 9.76 -0.77
CA ILE A 31 -2.21 9.60 0.30
C ILE A 31 -0.91 10.27 -0.12
N HIS A 32 -0.44 11.25 0.65
CA HIS A 32 0.91 11.79 0.51
C HIS A 32 1.87 10.96 1.35
N VAL A 33 2.93 10.47 0.74
CA VAL A 33 3.90 9.57 1.38
C VAL A 33 5.32 10.05 1.21
N ASP A 34 6.16 9.76 2.22
CA ASP A 34 7.60 9.68 2.05
C ASP A 34 7.98 8.20 2.04
N TYR A 35 8.65 7.81 0.99
CA TYR A 35 9.14 6.47 0.76
C TYR A 35 10.65 6.43 0.95
N PHE A 36 11.13 5.45 1.71
CA PHE A 36 12.54 5.19 1.93
C PHE A 36 12.81 3.71 1.68
N GLN A 37 13.84 3.44 0.93
CA GLN A 37 14.35 2.10 0.69
C GLN A 37 15.80 2.05 1.11
N SER A 38 16.12 1.16 2.03
CA SER A 38 17.49 0.87 2.43
C SER A 38 17.88 -0.48 1.85
N TYR A 39 19.01 -0.51 1.16
CA TYR A 39 19.61 -1.73 0.64
C TYR A 39 21.09 -1.73 1.01
N TYR A 40 21.51 -2.68 1.85
CA TYR A 40 22.79 -2.63 2.55
C TYR A 40 22.96 -1.30 3.32
N GLU A 41 24.01 -0.54 2.98
CA GLU A 41 24.33 0.75 3.60
C GLU A 41 23.77 1.96 2.81
N GLU A 42 23.13 1.73 1.68
CA GLU A 42 22.56 2.79 0.85
C GLU A 42 21.08 3.02 1.19
N GLU A 43 20.69 4.28 1.32
CA GLU A 43 19.30 4.69 1.50
C GLU A 43 18.87 5.62 0.36
N ILE A 44 17.74 5.28 -0.26
CA ILE A 44 17.10 6.07 -1.31
C ILE A 44 15.74 6.53 -0.77
N GLY A 45 15.50 7.84 -0.82
CA GLY A 45 14.23 8.43 -0.42
C GLY A 45 13.54 9.16 -1.55
N SER A 46 12.20 9.18 -1.52
CA SER A 46 11.37 10.00 -2.40
C SER A 46 10.06 10.35 -1.74
N SER A 47 9.51 11.52 -2.07
CA SER A 47 8.15 11.90 -1.68
C SER A 47 7.23 11.77 -2.88
N GLY A 48 5.99 11.34 -2.66
CA GLY A 48 5.02 11.15 -3.73
C GLY A 48 3.58 11.14 -3.25
N VAL A 49 2.68 10.97 -4.20
CA VAL A 49 1.24 10.90 -3.96
C VAL A 49 0.72 9.58 -4.49
N LEU A 50 0.01 8.85 -3.65
CA LEU A 50 -0.71 7.64 -4.01
C LEU A 50 -2.20 7.95 -4.12
N TYR A 51 -2.79 7.61 -5.26
CA TYR A 51 -4.22 7.69 -5.53
C TYR A 51 -4.77 6.27 -5.59
N ILE A 52 -5.81 6.00 -4.79
CA ILE A 52 -6.47 4.70 -4.73
C ILE A 52 -7.95 4.90 -5.01
N LYS A 53 -8.51 4.19 -5.96
CA LYS A 53 -9.94 4.17 -6.22
C LYS A 53 -10.33 2.87 -6.89
N ASP A 54 -11.30 2.18 -6.33
CA ASP A 54 -11.71 0.85 -6.77
C ASP A 54 -10.48 -0.09 -6.82
N GLU A 55 -10.19 -0.70 -7.96
CA GLU A 55 -9.00 -1.54 -8.17
C GLU A 55 -7.85 -0.80 -8.86
N MET A 56 -7.96 0.52 -8.99
CA MET A 56 -6.93 1.35 -9.61
C MET A 56 -6.02 1.96 -8.54
N TYR A 57 -4.70 1.86 -8.77
CA TYR A 57 -3.67 2.52 -7.99
C TYR A 57 -2.80 3.38 -8.88
N ILE A 58 -2.51 4.59 -8.44
CA ILE A 58 -1.56 5.48 -9.12
C ILE A 58 -0.60 6.04 -8.08
N TYR A 59 0.68 5.84 -8.32
CA TYR A 59 1.74 6.51 -7.57
C TYR A 59 2.44 7.51 -8.48
N ASP A 60 2.57 8.73 -8.00
CA ASP A 60 3.20 9.83 -8.72
C ASP A 60 4.21 10.55 -7.84
N ASN A 61 5.45 10.65 -8.33
CA ASN A 61 6.50 11.40 -7.70
C ASN A 61 7.30 12.19 -8.76
N GLU A 62 8.35 12.89 -8.36
CA GLU A 62 9.18 13.70 -9.25
C GLU A 62 9.82 12.87 -10.38
N LYS A 63 10.19 11.61 -10.11
CA LYS A 63 10.94 10.76 -11.04
C LYS A 63 10.06 9.78 -11.82
N GLN A 64 8.98 9.31 -11.21
CA GLN A 64 8.17 8.21 -11.73
C GLN A 64 6.68 8.48 -11.60
N PHE A 65 5.94 7.95 -12.55
CA PHE A 65 4.51 7.73 -12.46
C PHE A 65 4.25 6.26 -12.69
N ILE A 66 3.53 5.62 -11.78
CA ILE A 66 3.17 4.20 -11.88
C ILE A 66 1.65 4.12 -11.78
N LYS A 67 1.02 3.49 -12.76
CA LYS A 67 -0.41 3.24 -12.78
C LYS A 67 -0.66 1.75 -12.88
N TYR A 68 -1.46 1.23 -11.98
CA TYR A 68 -2.02 -0.12 -12.02
C TYR A 68 -3.53 -0.04 -12.25
N VAL A 69 -4.03 -0.83 -13.18
CA VAL A 69 -5.47 -1.03 -13.43
C VAL A 69 -5.67 -2.37 -14.14
N ASP A 70 -6.63 -3.17 -13.66
CA ASP A 70 -7.06 -4.43 -14.31
C ASP A 70 -5.91 -5.40 -14.64
N GLY A 71 -4.91 -5.54 -13.75
CA GLY A 71 -3.76 -6.42 -13.96
C GLY A 71 -2.65 -5.83 -14.83
N PHE A 72 -2.78 -4.60 -15.32
CA PHE A 72 -1.76 -3.94 -16.13
C PHE A 72 -1.05 -2.83 -15.35
N ILE A 73 0.27 -2.77 -15.54
CA ILE A 73 1.10 -1.68 -15.03
C ILE A 73 1.58 -0.81 -16.17
N THR A 74 1.46 0.50 -15.98
CA THR A 74 2.14 1.50 -16.79
C THR A 74 3.12 2.25 -15.91
N THR A 75 4.41 2.17 -16.23
CA THR A 75 5.46 2.93 -15.54
C THR A 75 6.03 3.98 -16.48
N ILE A 76 6.01 5.25 -16.06
CA ILE A 76 6.65 6.38 -16.75
C ILE A 76 7.88 6.79 -15.96
N ASN A 77 9.06 6.63 -16.55
CA ASN A 77 10.32 7.14 -16.04
C ASN A 77 10.55 8.55 -16.63
N LYS A 78 10.23 9.57 -15.84
CA LYS A 78 10.23 10.96 -16.31
C LYS A 78 11.61 11.47 -16.73
N PRO A 79 12.70 11.21 -15.96
CA PRO A 79 14.04 11.73 -16.31
C PRO A 79 14.60 11.18 -17.62
N ILE A 80 14.30 9.91 -17.94
CA ILE A 80 14.83 9.25 -19.13
C ILE A 80 13.79 9.17 -20.26
N LYS A 81 12.61 9.76 -20.05
CA LYS A 81 11.50 9.76 -21.02
C LYS A 81 11.16 8.36 -21.56
N GLN A 82 10.90 7.43 -20.68
CA GLN A 82 10.59 6.06 -21.02
C GLN A 82 9.23 5.66 -20.43
N VAL A 83 8.45 4.94 -21.22
CA VAL A 83 7.19 4.32 -20.79
C VAL A 83 7.31 2.82 -20.92
N VAL A 84 7.00 2.11 -19.85
CA VAL A 84 6.96 0.65 -19.81
C VAL A 84 5.53 0.19 -19.58
N TYR A 85 5.02 -0.65 -20.44
CA TYR A 85 3.77 -1.37 -20.25
C TYR A 85 4.08 -2.81 -19.87
N ASP A 86 3.47 -3.27 -18.80
CA ASP A 86 3.69 -4.61 -18.25
C ASP A 86 2.38 -5.19 -17.71
N SER A 87 2.34 -6.49 -17.48
CA SER A 87 1.22 -7.18 -16.84
C SER A 87 1.70 -7.85 -15.56
N ILE A 88 0.86 -7.80 -14.53
CA ILE A 88 1.10 -8.51 -13.28
C ILE A 88 0.47 -9.90 -13.36
N ASN A 89 1.24 -10.93 -13.06
CA ASN A 89 0.68 -12.25 -12.84
C ASN A 89 -0.15 -12.27 -11.55
N ASN A 90 -1.23 -13.06 -11.54
CA ASN A 90 -2.16 -13.15 -10.41
C ASN A 90 -1.51 -13.56 -9.06
N ASN A 91 -0.26 -14.03 -9.10
CA ASN A 91 0.50 -14.42 -7.91
C ASN A 91 1.50 -13.35 -7.44
N ASP A 92 1.67 -12.28 -8.20
CA ASP A 92 2.61 -11.22 -7.83
C ASP A 92 1.96 -10.28 -6.80
N ILE A 93 2.75 -9.86 -5.83
CA ILE A 93 2.35 -8.90 -4.81
C ILE A 93 3.09 -7.60 -5.04
N THR A 94 2.34 -6.52 -5.08
CA THR A 94 2.89 -5.18 -5.18
C THR A 94 2.89 -4.48 -3.83
N ILE A 95 3.71 -3.43 -3.70
CA ILE A 95 3.65 -2.55 -2.53
C ILE A 95 2.24 -1.95 -2.34
N PHE A 96 1.50 -1.76 -3.43
CA PHE A 96 0.14 -1.23 -3.39
C PHE A 96 -0.82 -2.22 -2.73
N ASP A 97 -0.65 -3.53 -2.93
CA ASP A 97 -1.46 -4.55 -2.26
C ASP A 97 -1.28 -4.49 -0.75
N ILE A 98 -0.05 -4.24 -0.29
CA ILE A 98 0.24 -4.06 1.14
C ILE A 98 -0.40 -2.76 1.66
N LEU A 99 -0.26 -1.65 0.93
CA LEU A 99 -0.80 -0.35 1.31
C LEU A 99 -2.33 -0.30 1.29
N THR A 100 -2.96 -1.10 0.46
CA THR A 100 -4.42 -1.17 0.35
C THR A 100 -5.04 -2.29 1.15
N GLY A 101 -4.22 -3.24 1.64
CA GLY A 101 -4.70 -4.43 2.33
C GLY A 101 -5.53 -5.35 1.44
N ASN A 102 -5.35 -5.31 0.13
CA ASN A 102 -6.19 -6.03 -0.85
C ASN A 102 -5.58 -7.37 -1.29
N ASN A 103 -4.80 -8.01 -0.43
CA ASN A 103 -4.18 -9.29 -0.78
C ASN A 103 -4.44 -10.37 0.26
N ASN A 104 -5.02 -11.49 -0.18
CA ASN A 104 -5.28 -12.66 0.67
C ASN A 104 -4.00 -13.39 1.12
N SER A 105 -2.84 -13.06 0.55
CA SER A 105 -1.56 -13.62 0.93
C SER A 105 -0.91 -12.92 2.12
N ILE A 106 -1.51 -11.82 2.61
CA ILE A 106 -1.06 -11.11 3.81
C ILE A 106 -1.59 -11.83 5.05
N ASN A 107 -0.69 -12.47 5.79
CA ASN A 107 -1.00 -13.11 7.05
C ASN A 107 -0.76 -12.13 8.20
N ILE A 108 -1.75 -11.94 9.06
CA ILE A 108 -1.61 -11.10 10.26
C ILE A 108 -1.11 -11.98 11.41
N ASP A 109 0.08 -11.63 11.92
CA ASP A 109 0.73 -12.35 13.01
C ASP A 109 0.24 -11.88 14.39
N ASP A 110 0.14 -10.54 14.57
CA ASP A 110 -0.23 -9.95 15.86
C ASP A 110 -0.71 -8.50 15.70
N GLU A 111 -1.43 -7.99 16.70
CA GLU A 111 -1.90 -6.60 16.82
C GLU A 111 -1.52 -6.05 18.20
N ILE A 112 -0.57 -5.13 18.24
CA ILE A 112 0.01 -4.58 19.48
C ILE A 112 -0.47 -3.14 19.66
N ILE A 113 -1.09 -2.85 20.82
CA ILE A 113 -1.53 -1.50 21.16
C ILE A 113 -0.39 -0.75 21.85
N GLU A 114 0.02 0.37 21.24
CA GLU A 114 1.10 1.23 21.74
C GLU A 114 0.68 2.71 21.65
N ASN A 115 0.51 3.39 22.80
CA ASN A 115 0.30 4.85 22.84
C ASN A 115 -0.73 5.42 21.85
N ASN A 116 -1.97 4.94 21.88
CA ASN A 116 -3.06 5.32 20.96
C ASN A 116 -2.87 4.91 19.48
N LYS A 117 -1.86 4.11 19.19
CA LYS A 117 -1.62 3.47 17.90
C LYS A 117 -1.78 1.98 18.03
N ILE A 118 -2.03 1.33 16.93
CA ILE A 118 -1.99 -0.13 16.83
C ILE A 118 -0.94 -0.47 15.80
N ARG A 119 0.00 -1.31 16.19
CA ARG A 119 0.98 -1.91 15.32
C ARG A 119 0.48 -3.28 14.90
N ILE A 120 0.20 -3.44 13.63
CA ILE A 120 -0.24 -4.69 13.02
C ILE A 120 1.00 -5.36 12.44
N LEU A 121 1.37 -6.53 12.95
CA LEU A 121 2.45 -7.34 12.41
C LEU A 121 1.91 -8.25 11.33
N PHE A 122 2.60 -8.34 10.21
CA PHE A 122 2.21 -9.20 9.10
C PHE A 122 3.41 -9.91 8.47
N ASN A 123 3.11 -11.01 7.78
CA ASN A 123 4.05 -11.68 6.90
C ASN A 123 3.40 -12.05 5.57
N ILE A 124 4.24 -12.24 4.55
CA ILE A 124 3.88 -12.75 3.23
C ILE A 124 4.87 -13.87 2.93
N GLU A 125 4.51 -15.09 3.32
CA GLU A 125 5.40 -16.26 3.30
C GLU A 125 5.98 -16.52 1.90
N GLN A 126 5.16 -16.42 0.87
CA GLN A 126 5.55 -16.66 -0.52
C GLN A 126 6.73 -15.79 -0.96
N TRP A 127 6.88 -14.61 -0.39
CA TRP A 127 7.88 -13.60 -0.77
C TRP A 127 8.94 -13.37 0.31
N GLY A 128 8.88 -14.10 1.42
CA GLY A 128 9.79 -13.88 2.55
C GLY A 128 9.68 -12.49 3.19
N ILE A 129 8.55 -11.78 2.96
CA ILE A 129 8.35 -10.43 3.48
C ILE A 129 7.77 -10.50 4.88
N LYS A 130 8.33 -9.70 5.79
CA LYS A 130 7.77 -9.41 7.12
C LYS A 130 7.62 -7.93 7.30
N GLY A 131 6.56 -7.50 8.02
CA GLY A 131 6.35 -6.08 8.15
C GLY A 131 5.44 -5.66 9.30
N SER A 132 5.20 -4.37 9.34
CA SER A 132 4.30 -3.72 10.30
C SER A 132 3.53 -2.60 9.63
N ILE A 133 2.24 -2.50 9.91
CA ILE A 133 1.40 -1.36 9.59
C ILE A 133 1.06 -0.66 10.90
N TYR A 134 1.34 0.63 10.99
CA TYR A 134 0.98 1.47 12.14
C TYR A 134 -0.26 2.28 11.79
N ILE A 135 -1.30 2.12 12.60
CA ILE A 135 -2.57 2.83 12.42
C ILE A 135 -2.97 3.59 13.68
N ARG A 136 -3.76 4.62 13.52
CA ARG A 136 -4.43 5.26 14.65
C ARG A 136 -5.52 4.34 15.20
N GLN A 137 -5.55 4.19 16.53
CA GLN A 137 -6.53 3.32 17.20
C GLN A 137 -7.97 3.79 16.99
N GLN A 138 -8.17 5.11 16.88
CA GLN A 138 -9.49 5.75 16.82
C GLN A 138 -10.24 5.41 15.52
N ASP A 139 -9.59 5.54 14.37
CA ASP A 139 -10.24 5.48 13.06
C ASP A 139 -9.61 4.49 12.07
N GLY A 140 -8.50 3.84 12.46
CA GLY A 140 -7.80 2.89 11.59
C GLY A 140 -6.98 3.55 10.48
N SER A 141 -6.83 4.88 10.49
CA SER A 141 -6.04 5.56 9.46
C SER A 141 -4.57 5.18 9.57
N PRO A 142 -3.93 4.81 8.45
CA PRO A 142 -2.52 4.44 8.47
C PRO A 142 -1.62 5.66 8.66
N GLU A 143 -0.52 5.45 9.39
CA GLU A 143 0.51 6.47 9.62
C GLU A 143 1.88 6.05 9.07
N LYS A 144 2.13 4.74 9.04
CA LYS A 144 3.41 4.18 8.63
C LYS A 144 3.27 2.74 8.18
N VAL A 145 4.05 2.35 7.18
CA VAL A 145 4.25 0.95 6.79
C VAL A 145 5.75 0.67 6.74
N ILE A 146 6.16 -0.44 7.32
CA ILE A 146 7.54 -0.93 7.26
C ILE A 146 7.47 -2.36 6.79
N PHE A 147 8.30 -2.75 5.86
CA PHE A 147 8.51 -4.15 5.54
C PHE A 147 9.96 -4.44 5.17
N ILE A 148 10.33 -5.66 5.42
CA ILE A 148 11.67 -6.18 5.24
C ILE A 148 11.53 -7.41 4.35
N GLN A 149 12.27 -7.41 3.26
CA GLN A 149 12.45 -8.56 2.40
C GLN A 149 13.91 -8.96 2.51
N ASP A 150 14.14 -10.17 2.99
CA ASP A 150 15.46 -10.65 3.37
C ASP A 150 16.14 -9.77 4.45
N GLU A 151 17.43 -9.98 4.71
CA GLU A 151 18.16 -9.20 5.71
C GLU A 151 18.58 -7.81 5.20
N ASP A 152 18.60 -7.63 3.87
CA ASP A 152 19.26 -6.51 3.21
C ASP A 152 18.33 -5.43 2.69
N LEU A 153 17.07 -5.77 2.38
CA LEU A 153 16.11 -4.82 1.83
C LEU A 153 15.05 -4.44 2.87
N LYS A 154 15.08 -3.19 3.30
CA LYS A 154 14.06 -2.60 4.14
C LYS A 154 13.38 -1.44 3.43
N ILE A 155 12.07 -1.46 3.43
CA ILE A 155 11.23 -0.36 2.92
C ILE A 155 10.44 0.23 4.07
N HIS A 156 10.40 1.55 4.10
CA HIS A 156 9.72 2.34 5.10
C HIS A 156 8.92 3.45 4.39
N ILE A 157 7.64 3.53 4.70
CA ILE A 157 6.72 4.50 4.12
C ILE A 157 6.07 5.27 5.25
N ASP A 158 6.36 6.56 5.35
CA ASP A 158 5.69 7.49 6.24
C ASP A 158 4.50 8.12 5.52
N ILE A 159 3.33 8.07 6.13
CA ILE A 159 2.11 8.68 5.59
C ILE A 159 1.98 10.08 6.17
N LYS A 160 2.18 11.09 5.32
CA LYS A 160 2.15 12.52 5.71
C LYS A 160 0.74 13.07 5.82
N SER A 161 -0.10 12.69 4.90
CA SER A 161 -1.51 13.04 4.92
C SER A 161 -2.32 12.04 4.12
N ILE A 162 -3.59 11.91 4.50
CA ILE A 162 -4.53 11.03 3.82
C ILE A 162 -5.89 11.73 3.74
N ALA A 163 -6.54 11.66 2.59
CA ALA A 163 -7.84 12.23 2.36
C ALA A 163 -8.71 11.29 1.53
N ASN A 164 -9.89 10.97 2.04
CA ASN A 164 -10.92 10.27 1.28
C ASN A 164 -11.69 11.30 0.44
N LYS A 165 -11.63 11.18 -0.88
CA LYS A 165 -12.25 12.12 -1.82
C LYS A 165 -12.98 11.36 -2.92
N ALA A 166 -14.21 11.77 -3.20
CA ALA A 166 -15.00 11.22 -4.31
C ALA A 166 -14.43 11.56 -5.69
N GLU A 167 -13.79 12.71 -5.78
CA GLU A 167 -13.16 13.20 -7.01
C GLU A 167 -11.75 13.71 -6.72
N PHE A 168 -10.81 13.33 -7.56
CA PHE A 168 -9.46 13.86 -7.59
C PHE A 168 -8.96 13.95 -9.02
N ASN A 169 -8.18 14.99 -9.30
CA ASN A 169 -7.55 15.15 -10.61
C ASN A 169 -6.34 14.23 -10.69
N LEU A 170 -6.44 13.22 -11.55
CA LEU A 170 -5.30 12.35 -11.82
C LEU A 170 -4.25 13.09 -12.65
N PRO A 171 -2.96 12.89 -12.36
CA PRO A 171 -1.89 13.42 -13.20
C PRO A 171 -1.99 12.85 -14.62
N LYS A 172 -1.71 13.70 -15.59
CA LYS A 172 -1.69 13.34 -17.02
C LYS A 172 -0.33 13.69 -17.60
N TYR A 173 0.22 12.78 -18.38
CA TYR A 173 1.51 12.95 -19.02
C TYR A 173 1.37 12.86 -20.52
N ASP A 174 1.96 13.81 -21.24
CA ASP A 174 2.19 13.68 -22.68
C ASP A 174 3.43 12.82 -22.89
N ILE A 175 3.23 11.65 -23.47
CA ILE A 175 4.26 10.64 -23.71
C ILE A 175 4.63 10.53 -25.20
N SER A 176 4.25 11.49 -26.02
CA SER A 176 4.45 11.44 -27.49
C SER A 176 5.93 11.39 -27.89
N ASP A 177 6.83 11.90 -27.06
CA ASP A 177 8.28 11.91 -27.27
C ASP A 177 9.05 10.93 -26.36
N TYR A 178 8.32 9.94 -25.78
CA TYR A 178 8.92 8.95 -24.90
C TYR A 178 9.23 7.65 -25.67
N GLU A 179 10.32 6.99 -25.25
CA GLU A 179 10.58 5.62 -25.66
C GLU A 179 9.54 4.68 -25.02
N VAL A 180 8.92 3.84 -25.85
CA VAL A 180 7.90 2.90 -25.40
C VAL A 180 8.47 1.48 -25.40
N ILE A 181 8.42 0.83 -24.23
CA ILE A 181 8.73 -0.58 -24.04
C ILE A 181 7.43 -1.31 -23.71
N ASN A 182 7.11 -2.32 -24.49
CA ASN A 182 5.94 -3.18 -24.25
C ASN A 182 6.41 -4.58 -23.84
N LEU A 183 6.11 -4.96 -22.59
CA LEU A 183 6.42 -6.27 -22.01
C LEU A 183 5.17 -7.16 -21.90
N ILE A 184 4.02 -6.69 -22.36
CA ILE A 184 2.77 -7.46 -22.37
C ILE A 184 2.89 -8.50 -23.49
N GLU A 185 2.91 -9.80 -23.11
CA GLU A 185 2.90 -10.95 -24.01
C GLU A 185 1.48 -11.34 -24.43
#